data_49f7d767601765ffb7718faf35469f19
#
_entry.id   49f7d767601765ffb7718faf35469f19
#
_cell.length_a   1.000
_cell.length_b   1.000
_cell.length_c   1.000
_cell.angle_alpha   90.00
_cell.angle_beta   90.00
_cell.angle_gamma   90.00
#
_symmetry.space_group_name_H-M   'P 1'
#
loop_
_entity.id
_entity.type
_entity.pdbx_description
1 polymer ?
#
loop_
_entity_poly.entity_id
_entity_poly.type
_entity_poly.pdbx_seq_one_letter_code
_entity_poly.pdbx_strand_id
1 'polypeptide(L)'
;RFYCLTFNFSVKIYRSIALIHTLIKIVSQGGNLLLNIGPTAEGKIPPIMQERLLQIGEWLKVNGEGIYNTRPWKKNCQWSEGKRDWKSGEKYYVSGNAILKQTVNPEPGYATQEVFFTCKANNLYAILTNYPDKITLKDVKSTSHTIINLLGYPDKLRWEQKGQNLIVYLPQITFLKMPCKYAWTLKITNIQ
;
A
#
# COMPACT_ATOMS: atom_id res chain seq x y z
N ARG A 1 13.56 -5.24 -10.89
CA ARG A 1 13.62 -3.85 -11.35
C ARG A 1 13.86 -2.94 -10.15
N PHE A 2 14.73 -1.94 -10.30
CA PHE A 2 14.96 -0.91 -9.27
C PHE A 2 14.24 0.37 -9.72
N TYR A 3 13.53 0.99 -8.77
CA TYR A 3 12.92 2.29 -8.97
C TYR A 3 13.64 3.29 -8.06
N CYS A 4 14.21 4.35 -8.63
CA CYS A 4 14.87 5.40 -7.89
C CYS A 4 13.94 6.59 -7.73
N LEU A 5 13.69 6.99 -6.48
CA LEU A 5 13.03 8.26 -6.15
C LEU A 5 14.05 9.19 -5.51
N THR A 6 14.23 10.35 -6.11
CA THR A 6 15.12 11.39 -5.58
C THR A 6 14.31 12.49 -4.93
N PHE A 7 14.60 12.80 -3.68
CA PHE A 7 14.15 14.03 -3.04
C PHE A 7 15.03 15.20 -3.58
N ASN A 8 14.49 15.97 -4.50
CA ASN A 8 15.18 17.17 -4.97
C ASN A 8 14.85 18.35 -4.04
N PHE A 9 15.87 19.06 -3.59
CA PHE A 9 15.80 20.18 -2.65
C PHE A 9 14.93 21.35 -3.15
N SER A 10 14.71 21.47 -4.44
CA SER A 10 14.14 22.69 -4.99
C SER A 10 12.64 22.73 -5.21
N VAL A 11 11.89 21.58 -5.20
CA VAL A 11 10.50 21.68 -5.68
C VAL A 11 9.44 20.85 -4.98
N LYS A 12 9.68 19.66 -4.38
CA LYS A 12 8.55 18.88 -3.82
C LYS A 12 8.96 17.98 -2.65
N ILE A 13 8.61 18.40 -1.45
CA ILE A 13 8.58 17.52 -0.29
C ILE A 13 7.38 16.57 -0.45
N TYR A 14 7.66 15.30 -0.74
CA TYR A 14 6.62 14.29 -0.84
C TYR A 14 5.96 14.05 0.52
N ARG A 15 4.64 13.91 0.52
CA ARG A 15 3.92 13.48 1.72
C ARG A 15 4.22 12.01 2.01
N SER A 16 4.30 11.61 3.28
CA SER A 16 4.58 10.23 3.68
C SER A 16 3.63 9.21 3.05
N ILE A 17 2.36 9.56 2.93
CA ILE A 17 1.36 8.74 2.23
C ILE A 17 1.77 8.47 0.77
N ALA A 18 2.30 9.44 0.05
CA ALA A 18 2.74 9.26 -1.33
C ALA A 18 3.95 8.32 -1.43
N LEU A 19 4.90 8.44 -0.51
CA LEU A 19 6.09 7.58 -0.46
C LEU A 19 5.71 6.14 -0.12
N ILE A 20 4.84 5.94 0.87
CA ILE A 20 4.35 4.62 1.27
C ILE A 20 3.55 3.97 0.14
N HIS A 21 2.62 4.68 -0.51
CA HIS A 21 1.86 4.14 -1.64
C HIS A 21 2.75 3.82 -2.84
N THR A 22 3.80 4.62 -3.06
CA THR A 22 4.80 4.32 -4.10
C THR A 22 5.59 3.06 -3.78
N LEU A 23 6.04 2.89 -2.53
CA LEU A 23 6.71 1.68 -2.06
C LEU A 23 5.81 0.44 -2.26
N ILE A 24 4.56 0.51 -1.81
CA ILE A 24 3.58 -0.57 -1.95
C ILE A 24 3.38 -0.95 -3.42
N LYS A 25 3.17 0.04 -4.29
CA LYS A 25 2.99 -0.18 -5.73
C LYS A 25 4.20 -0.84 -6.37
N ILE A 26 5.42 -0.37 -6.06
CA ILE A 26 6.67 -0.92 -6.59
C ILE A 26 6.84 -2.37 -6.15
N VAL A 27 6.66 -2.66 -4.85
CA VAL A 27 6.83 -4.02 -4.30
C VAL A 27 5.77 -4.97 -4.84
N SER A 28 4.51 -4.55 -4.97
CA SER A 28 3.45 -5.36 -5.55
C SER A 28 3.72 -5.75 -7.03
N GLN A 29 4.56 -5.00 -7.72
CA GLN A 29 5.03 -5.25 -9.08
C GLN A 29 6.38 -6.01 -9.14
N GLY A 30 6.92 -6.44 -7.99
CA GLY A 30 8.20 -7.16 -7.90
C GLY A 30 9.42 -6.27 -8.00
N GLY A 31 9.26 -4.95 -7.81
CA GLY A 31 10.36 -3.99 -7.81
C GLY A 31 10.92 -3.71 -6.41
N ASN A 32 12.04 -3.00 -6.38
CA ASN A 32 12.65 -2.47 -5.17
C ASN A 32 12.70 -0.95 -5.25
N LEU A 33 12.42 -0.29 -4.14
CA LEU A 33 12.49 1.18 -4.04
C LEU A 33 13.88 1.59 -3.56
N LEU A 34 14.57 2.40 -4.35
CA LEU A 34 15.73 3.17 -3.92
C LEU A 34 15.28 4.60 -3.64
N LEU A 35 15.21 4.97 -2.38
CA LEU A 35 14.83 6.31 -1.94
C LEU A 35 16.09 7.14 -1.70
N ASN A 36 16.38 8.05 -2.62
CA ASN A 36 17.51 8.96 -2.48
C ASN A 36 17.12 10.17 -1.62
N ILE A 37 18.01 10.56 -0.73
CA ILE A 37 17.90 11.74 0.13
C ILE A 37 19.07 12.69 -0.18
N GLY A 38 18.79 14.02 -0.22
CA GLY A 38 19.82 15.05 -0.45
C GLY A 38 20.28 15.63 0.89
N PRO A 39 21.52 15.37 1.35
CA PRO A 39 22.06 16.06 2.50
C PRO A 39 22.34 17.54 2.21
N THR A 40 22.44 18.35 3.26
CA THR A 40 22.94 19.74 3.17
C THR A 40 24.43 19.76 2.81
N ALA A 41 24.97 20.94 2.53
CA ALA A 41 26.41 21.11 2.28
C ALA A 41 27.28 20.62 3.48
N GLU A 42 26.73 20.66 4.69
CA GLU A 42 27.38 20.18 5.93
C GLU A 42 27.16 18.67 6.16
N GLY A 43 26.59 17.94 5.19
CA GLY A 43 26.37 16.51 5.28
C GLY A 43 25.17 16.09 6.16
N LYS A 44 24.31 17.02 6.58
CA LYS A 44 23.16 16.74 7.44
C LYS A 44 21.92 16.45 6.61
N ILE A 45 21.13 15.44 7.02
CA ILE A 45 19.81 15.18 6.43
C ILE A 45 18.83 16.25 6.93
N PRO A 46 18.13 16.98 6.05
CA PRO A 46 17.15 17.99 6.45
C PRO A 46 16.06 17.42 7.37
N PRO A 47 15.61 18.15 8.41
CA PRO A 47 14.65 17.66 9.38
C PRO A 47 13.37 17.07 8.74
N ILE A 48 12.85 17.70 7.70
CA ILE A 48 11.65 17.21 7.00
C ILE A 48 11.87 15.84 6.33
N MET A 49 13.08 15.56 5.81
CA MET A 49 13.41 14.27 5.23
C MET A 49 13.57 13.22 6.33
N GLN A 50 14.21 13.57 7.45
CA GLN A 50 14.28 12.70 8.62
C GLN A 50 12.88 12.29 9.09
N GLU A 51 11.97 13.25 9.24
CA GLU A 51 10.58 12.99 9.63
C GLU A 51 9.89 12.01 8.67
N ARG A 52 10.05 12.18 7.36
CA ARG A 52 9.45 11.28 6.37
C ARG A 52 10.01 9.87 6.44
N LEU A 53 11.34 9.72 6.64
CA LEU A 53 11.98 8.42 6.81
C LEU A 53 11.48 7.72 8.08
N LEU A 54 11.35 8.45 9.19
CA LEU A 54 10.81 7.91 10.44
C LEU A 54 9.36 7.45 10.28
N GLN A 55 8.51 8.24 9.62
CA GLN A 55 7.11 7.87 9.35
C GLN A 55 6.98 6.62 8.48
N ILE A 56 7.86 6.46 7.47
CA ILE A 56 7.93 5.23 6.67
C ILE A 56 8.38 4.05 7.56
N GLY A 57 9.39 4.28 8.40
CA GLY A 57 9.90 3.28 9.34
C GLY A 57 8.84 2.79 10.33
N GLU A 58 8.05 3.72 10.91
CA GLU A 58 6.93 3.37 11.79
C GLU A 58 5.86 2.55 11.07
N TRP A 59 5.51 2.93 9.84
CA TRP A 59 4.57 2.15 9.04
C TRP A 59 5.10 0.74 8.75
N LEU A 60 6.38 0.61 8.41
CA LEU A 60 7.03 -0.67 8.13
C LEU A 60 7.15 -1.57 9.37
N LYS A 61 7.26 -1.02 10.58
CA LYS A 61 7.22 -1.83 11.82
C LYS A 61 5.92 -2.64 11.94
N VAL A 62 4.80 -2.10 11.47
CA VAL A 62 3.50 -2.77 11.49
C VAL A 62 3.29 -3.61 10.22
N ASN A 63 3.57 -3.05 9.05
CA ASN A 63 3.16 -3.61 7.77
C ASN A 63 4.29 -4.31 7.01
N GLY A 64 5.51 -4.32 7.54
CA GLY A 64 6.70 -4.83 6.86
C GLY A 64 6.62 -6.31 6.49
N GLU A 65 5.81 -7.12 7.17
CA GLU A 65 5.57 -8.51 6.81
C GLU A 65 4.98 -8.64 5.39
N GLY A 66 4.11 -7.70 4.99
CA GLY A 66 3.54 -7.64 3.65
C GLY A 66 4.46 -7.03 2.59
N ILE A 67 5.65 -6.55 2.98
CA ILE A 67 6.62 -5.90 2.11
C ILE A 67 7.90 -6.73 1.96
N TYR A 68 8.52 -7.13 3.09
CA TYR A 68 9.82 -7.77 3.09
C TYR A 68 9.76 -9.24 2.67
N ASN A 69 10.64 -9.63 1.73
CA ASN A 69 10.75 -10.98 1.20
C ASN A 69 9.44 -11.50 0.56
N THR A 70 8.61 -10.59 0.05
CA THR A 70 7.39 -10.94 -0.69
C THR A 70 7.65 -11.03 -2.20
N ARG A 71 6.66 -11.56 -2.92
CA ARG A 71 6.62 -11.63 -4.37
C ARG A 71 5.28 -11.07 -4.87
N PRO A 72 5.19 -10.62 -6.12
CA PRO A 72 3.90 -10.30 -6.72
C PRO A 72 2.96 -11.50 -6.67
N TRP A 73 1.71 -11.25 -6.36
CA TRP A 73 0.67 -12.27 -6.49
C TRP A 73 0.18 -12.35 -7.95
N LYS A 74 -0.73 -13.28 -8.27
CA LYS A 74 -1.32 -13.45 -9.62
C LYS A 74 -1.87 -12.14 -10.22
N LYS A 75 -2.28 -11.20 -9.41
CA LYS A 75 -2.57 -9.80 -9.75
C LYS A 75 -1.87 -8.87 -8.75
N ASN A 76 -1.32 -7.77 -9.23
CA ASN A 76 -0.56 -6.83 -8.39
C ASN A 76 -1.46 -5.79 -7.69
N CYS A 77 -2.64 -5.49 -8.23
CA CYS A 77 -3.58 -4.56 -7.61
C CYS A 77 -5.02 -4.84 -8.01
N GLN A 78 -5.93 -4.23 -7.27
CA GLN A 78 -7.35 -4.17 -7.56
C GLN A 78 -7.78 -2.70 -7.68
N TRP A 79 -8.61 -2.43 -8.68
CA TRP A 79 -9.15 -1.11 -8.95
C TRP A 79 -10.60 -1.02 -8.46
N SER A 80 -10.97 0.16 -7.95
CA SER A 80 -12.35 0.55 -7.77
C SER A 80 -13.07 0.67 -9.11
N GLU A 81 -14.36 0.95 -9.09
CA GLU A 81 -15.11 1.30 -10.30
C GLU A 81 -14.66 2.67 -10.82
N GLY A 82 -14.73 2.85 -12.15
CA GLY A 82 -14.37 4.10 -12.80
C GLY A 82 -13.43 3.92 -14.01
N LYS A 83 -13.10 5.03 -14.65
CA LYS A 83 -12.19 5.07 -15.80
C LYS A 83 -10.74 4.75 -15.38
N ARG A 84 -10.01 4.01 -16.22
CA ARG A 84 -8.62 3.59 -15.97
C ARG A 84 -7.62 4.11 -17.02
N ASP A 85 -8.08 4.90 -17.96
CA ASP A 85 -7.30 5.47 -19.04
C ASP A 85 -6.41 6.66 -18.62
N TRP A 86 -6.00 6.66 -17.36
CA TRP A 86 -5.11 7.66 -16.81
C TRP A 86 -3.76 7.63 -17.52
N LYS A 87 -3.54 8.57 -18.43
CA LYS A 87 -2.26 8.76 -19.10
C LYS A 87 -1.33 9.46 -18.10
N SER A 88 -0.39 8.72 -17.53
CA SER A 88 0.76 9.36 -16.90
C SER A 88 1.49 10.15 -17.98
N GLY A 89 1.70 11.43 -17.77
CA GLY A 89 2.52 12.23 -18.68
C GLY A 89 3.83 11.48 -18.95
N GLU A 90 4.35 11.59 -20.17
CA GLU A 90 5.44 10.81 -20.78
C GLU A 90 6.80 10.88 -20.05
N LYS A 91 6.86 11.44 -18.85
CA LYS A 91 8.10 11.52 -18.08
C LYS A 91 8.17 10.40 -17.06
N TYR A 92 9.26 9.64 -17.12
CA TYR A 92 9.69 8.57 -16.20
C TYR A 92 9.70 8.93 -14.70
N TYR A 93 9.41 10.16 -14.34
CA TYR A 93 9.31 10.61 -12.97
C TYR A 93 7.88 10.47 -12.49
N VAL A 94 7.63 9.46 -11.65
CA VAL A 94 6.40 9.38 -10.86
C VAL A 94 6.41 10.56 -9.90
N SER A 95 5.76 11.67 -10.25
CA SER A 95 5.58 12.75 -9.29
C SER A 95 4.76 12.21 -8.11
N GLY A 96 5.11 12.57 -6.87
CA GLY A 96 4.38 12.08 -5.69
C GLY A 96 2.86 12.37 -5.75
N ASN A 97 2.45 13.35 -6.54
CA ASN A 97 1.04 13.64 -6.80
C ASN A 97 0.38 12.62 -7.75
N ALA A 98 1.15 12.00 -8.66
CA ALA A 98 0.60 11.01 -9.58
C ALA A 98 0.14 9.75 -8.87
N ILE A 99 0.88 9.26 -7.88
CA ILE A 99 0.45 8.09 -7.10
C ILE A 99 -0.81 8.40 -6.28
N LEU A 100 -0.92 9.59 -5.70
CA LEU A 100 -2.09 9.98 -4.92
C LEU A 100 -3.36 10.11 -5.78
N LYS A 101 -3.25 10.58 -7.02
CA LYS A 101 -4.35 10.57 -7.98
C LYS A 101 -4.83 9.15 -8.32
N GLN A 102 -3.93 8.16 -8.25
CA GLN A 102 -4.25 6.76 -8.50
C GLN A 102 -4.71 5.99 -7.27
N THR A 103 -4.59 6.52 -6.07
CA THR A 103 -4.87 5.78 -4.83
C THR A 103 -5.86 6.46 -3.89
N VAL A 104 -5.77 7.76 -3.69
CA VAL A 104 -6.53 8.47 -2.64
C VAL A 104 -7.41 9.59 -3.20
N ASN A 105 -6.86 10.41 -4.10
CA ASN A 105 -7.52 11.59 -4.65
C ASN A 105 -7.65 11.47 -6.19
N PRO A 106 -8.51 10.58 -6.69
CA PRO A 106 -8.74 10.48 -8.13
C PRO A 106 -9.40 11.75 -8.66
N GLU A 107 -9.20 12.01 -9.91
CA GLU A 107 -10.04 12.98 -10.61
C GLU A 107 -11.46 12.43 -10.75
N PRO A 108 -12.50 13.27 -10.82
CA PRO A 108 -13.88 12.81 -10.91
C PRO A 108 -14.07 11.78 -12.04
N GLY A 109 -14.70 10.66 -11.71
CA GLY A 109 -14.96 9.56 -12.63
C GLY A 109 -13.81 8.58 -12.88
N TYR A 110 -12.62 8.82 -12.27
CA TYR A 110 -11.49 7.88 -12.38
C TYR A 110 -11.45 6.86 -11.24
N ALA A 111 -11.04 5.65 -11.58
CA ALA A 111 -10.83 4.56 -10.65
C ALA A 111 -9.56 4.76 -9.81
N THR A 112 -9.55 4.21 -8.60
CA THR A 112 -8.37 4.14 -7.74
C THR A 112 -7.85 2.73 -7.62
N GLN A 113 -6.54 2.59 -7.41
CA GLN A 113 -5.91 1.35 -6.95
C GLN A 113 -6.20 1.23 -5.44
N GLU A 114 -7.29 0.56 -5.09
CA GLU A 114 -7.78 0.46 -3.70
C GLU A 114 -7.07 -0.61 -2.89
N VAL A 115 -6.55 -1.65 -3.55
CA VAL A 115 -5.83 -2.76 -2.92
C VAL A 115 -4.62 -3.12 -3.76
N PHE A 116 -3.47 -3.28 -3.12
CA PHE A 116 -2.29 -3.89 -3.71
C PHE A 116 -2.04 -5.27 -3.11
N PHE A 117 -1.49 -6.18 -3.92
CA PHE A 117 -1.28 -7.57 -3.49
C PHE A 117 0.18 -7.97 -3.54
N THR A 118 0.63 -8.61 -2.46
CA THR A 118 1.89 -9.33 -2.40
C THR A 118 1.64 -10.71 -1.80
N CYS A 119 2.57 -11.64 -1.99
CA CYS A 119 2.47 -12.96 -1.38
C CYS A 119 3.82 -13.44 -0.82
N LYS A 120 3.76 -14.32 0.17
CA LYS A 120 4.93 -14.97 0.75
C LYS A 120 4.51 -16.33 1.30
N ALA A 121 5.14 -17.39 0.81
CA ALA A 121 4.72 -18.76 1.08
C ALA A 121 3.19 -18.90 0.81
N ASN A 122 2.42 -19.42 1.77
CA ASN A 122 0.97 -19.62 1.65
C ASN A 122 0.14 -18.40 2.13
N ASN A 123 0.76 -17.24 2.30
CA ASN A 123 0.09 -16.03 2.75
C ASN A 123 -0.08 -15.05 1.59
N LEU A 124 -1.28 -14.51 1.47
CA LEU A 124 -1.61 -13.34 0.65
C LEU A 124 -1.67 -12.12 1.55
N TYR A 125 -1.05 -11.03 1.12
CA TYR A 125 -1.16 -9.73 1.75
C TYR A 125 -1.96 -8.81 0.84
N ALA A 126 -3.09 -8.32 1.33
CA ALA A 126 -3.90 -7.31 0.66
C ALA A 126 -3.67 -5.96 1.37
N ILE A 127 -2.98 -5.05 0.71
CA ILE A 127 -2.58 -3.75 1.26
C ILE A 127 -3.57 -2.71 0.77
N LEU A 128 -4.38 -2.19 1.69
CA LEU A 128 -5.46 -1.24 1.44
C LEU A 128 -4.92 0.19 1.45
N THR A 129 -5.33 1.01 0.49
CA THR A 129 -4.99 2.44 0.41
C THR A 129 -5.93 3.33 1.21
N ASN A 130 -7.08 2.78 1.62
CA ASN A 130 -8.06 3.39 2.52
C ASN A 130 -8.56 2.37 3.53
N TYR A 131 -9.28 2.85 4.57
CA TYR A 131 -9.84 2.02 5.62
C TYR A 131 -11.38 2.03 5.55
N PRO A 132 -12.03 1.20 4.71
CA PRO A 132 -13.48 1.10 4.64
C PRO A 132 -14.03 0.17 5.72
N ASP A 133 -15.35 0.20 5.98
CA ASP A 133 -15.99 -0.76 6.90
C ASP A 133 -15.90 -2.20 6.40
N LYS A 134 -15.92 -2.39 5.08
CA LYS A 134 -15.72 -3.69 4.42
C LYS A 134 -15.02 -3.52 3.09
N ILE A 135 -14.25 -4.52 2.71
CA ILE A 135 -13.59 -4.61 1.40
C ILE A 135 -13.95 -5.91 0.71
N THR A 136 -14.21 -5.84 -0.58
CA THR A 136 -14.41 -7.03 -1.44
C THR A 136 -13.13 -7.29 -2.22
N LEU A 137 -12.44 -8.37 -1.89
CA LEU A 137 -11.27 -8.83 -2.63
C LEU A 137 -11.73 -9.72 -3.78
N LYS A 138 -11.63 -9.21 -5.00
CA LYS A 138 -12.09 -9.89 -6.23
C LYS A 138 -11.15 -11.04 -6.56
N ASP A 139 -11.68 -12.18 -7.03
CA ASP A 139 -10.93 -13.38 -7.43
C ASP A 139 -10.00 -13.94 -6.35
N VAL A 140 -10.35 -13.77 -5.08
CA VAL A 140 -9.67 -14.39 -3.94
C VAL A 140 -10.59 -15.46 -3.40
N LYS A 141 -10.11 -16.71 -3.42
CA LYS A 141 -10.84 -17.87 -2.90
C LYS A 141 -10.29 -18.28 -1.54
N SER A 142 -11.19 -18.40 -0.58
CA SER A 142 -10.90 -18.94 0.72
C SER A 142 -11.00 -20.48 0.75
N THR A 143 -10.44 -21.05 1.79
CA THR A 143 -10.66 -22.44 2.21
C THR A 143 -11.38 -22.46 3.56
N SER A 144 -11.77 -23.65 4.05
CA SER A 144 -12.33 -23.81 5.41
C SER A 144 -11.35 -23.39 6.52
N HIS A 145 -10.06 -23.32 6.23
CA HIS A 145 -9.00 -22.96 7.19
C HIS A 145 -8.47 -21.52 6.99
N THR A 146 -9.11 -20.72 6.15
CA THR A 146 -8.67 -19.33 5.92
C THR A 146 -8.81 -18.50 7.19
N ILE A 147 -7.74 -17.81 7.55
CA ILE A 147 -7.72 -16.85 8.65
C ILE A 147 -7.29 -15.50 8.07
N ILE A 148 -7.97 -14.43 8.50
CA ILE A 148 -7.65 -13.07 8.09
C ILE A 148 -7.35 -12.23 9.32
N ASN A 149 -6.20 -11.57 9.29
CA ASN A 149 -5.77 -10.64 10.32
C ASN A 149 -5.45 -9.27 9.70
N LEU A 150 -5.74 -8.21 10.41
CA LEU A 150 -5.19 -6.89 10.13
C LEU A 150 -3.86 -6.78 10.88
N LEU A 151 -2.77 -6.46 10.18
CA LEU A 151 -1.47 -6.32 10.84
C LEU A 151 -1.50 -5.19 11.88
N GLY A 152 -1.00 -5.49 13.08
CA GLY A 152 -1.04 -4.59 14.23
C GLY A 152 -2.38 -4.56 14.99
N TYR A 153 -3.34 -5.38 14.63
CA TYR A 153 -4.60 -5.58 15.34
C TYR A 153 -4.67 -7.01 15.93
N PRO A 154 -5.08 -7.19 17.19
CA PRO A 154 -4.93 -8.49 17.88
C PRO A 154 -5.91 -9.57 17.42
N ASP A 155 -7.10 -9.19 16.97
CA ASP A 155 -8.17 -10.14 16.72
C ASP A 155 -8.24 -10.57 15.24
N LYS A 156 -8.79 -11.75 15.00
CA LYS A 156 -9.12 -12.24 13.66
C LYS A 156 -10.30 -11.45 13.10
N LEU A 157 -10.27 -11.17 11.80
CA LEU A 157 -11.35 -10.47 11.14
C LEU A 157 -12.46 -11.40 10.69
N ARG A 158 -13.70 -10.90 10.72
CA ARG A 158 -14.85 -11.57 10.10
C ARG A 158 -14.75 -11.44 8.58
N TRP A 159 -15.04 -12.53 7.91
CA TRP A 159 -15.08 -12.57 6.45
C TRP A 159 -16.17 -13.53 5.96
N GLU A 160 -16.54 -13.41 4.69
CA GLU A 160 -17.43 -14.32 3.99
C GLU A 160 -17.00 -14.51 2.54
N GLN A 161 -17.20 -15.73 2.01
CA GLN A 161 -16.98 -16.01 0.59
C GLN A 161 -18.29 -15.78 -0.19
N LYS A 162 -18.24 -14.93 -1.23
CA LYS A 162 -19.38 -14.71 -2.13
C LYS A 162 -18.97 -14.99 -3.57
N GLY A 163 -19.25 -16.18 -4.04
CA GLY A 163 -18.81 -16.66 -5.36
C GLY A 163 -17.27 -16.67 -5.45
N GLN A 164 -16.71 -15.91 -6.36
CA GLN A 164 -15.25 -15.79 -6.55
C GLN A 164 -14.60 -14.72 -5.66
N ASN A 165 -15.40 -14.00 -4.87
CA ASN A 165 -14.93 -12.84 -4.14
C ASN A 165 -14.94 -13.09 -2.63
N LEU A 166 -13.90 -12.62 -1.94
CA LEU A 166 -13.76 -12.67 -0.49
C LEU A 166 -14.11 -11.29 0.09
N ILE A 167 -15.17 -11.25 0.90
CA ILE A 167 -15.58 -10.03 1.59
C ILE A 167 -14.98 -10.05 2.99
N VAL A 168 -14.25 -9.01 3.35
CA VAL A 168 -13.62 -8.86 4.67
C VAL A 168 -14.22 -7.64 5.36
N TYR A 169 -14.63 -7.81 6.62
CA TYR A 169 -15.16 -6.75 7.47
C TYR A 169 -14.06 -6.20 8.35
N LEU A 170 -13.78 -4.91 8.25
CA LEU A 170 -12.78 -4.25 9.06
C LEU A 170 -13.37 -3.81 10.41
N PRO A 171 -12.60 -3.90 11.50
CA PRO A 171 -13.09 -3.48 12.82
C PRO A 171 -13.23 -1.95 12.90
N GLN A 172 -14.21 -1.49 13.66
CA GLN A 172 -14.38 -0.09 14.01
C GLN A 172 -13.32 0.29 15.05
N ILE A 173 -12.25 0.92 14.61
CA ILE A 173 -11.12 1.31 15.46
C ILE A 173 -11.09 2.83 15.60
N THR A 174 -10.99 3.34 16.81
CA THR A 174 -10.81 4.78 17.05
C THR A 174 -9.45 5.23 16.53
N PHE A 175 -9.34 6.50 16.13
CA PHE A 175 -8.10 7.07 15.59
C PHE A 175 -6.88 6.82 16.48
N LEU A 176 -7.03 6.93 17.81
CA LEU A 176 -5.95 6.74 18.78
C LEU A 176 -5.47 5.28 18.91
N LYS A 177 -6.33 4.31 18.56
CA LYS A 177 -6.01 2.86 18.62
C LYS A 177 -5.69 2.29 17.24
N MET A 178 -5.74 3.10 16.18
CA MET A 178 -5.42 2.65 14.83
C MET A 178 -3.96 2.17 14.75
N PRO A 179 -3.68 0.94 14.30
CA PRO A 179 -2.34 0.34 14.36
C PRO A 179 -1.32 1.06 13.50
N CYS A 180 -1.75 1.72 12.45
CA CYS A 180 -0.88 2.49 11.55
C CYS A 180 -1.68 3.57 10.80
N LYS A 181 -0.97 4.38 10.02
CA LYS A 181 -1.53 5.42 9.16
C LYS A 181 -1.18 5.11 7.70
N TYR A 182 -1.87 5.74 6.78
CA TYR A 182 -1.58 5.80 5.33
C TYR A 182 -1.97 4.56 4.51
N ALA A 183 -1.78 3.35 5.01
CA ALA A 183 -2.18 2.09 4.35
C ALA A 183 -2.23 0.96 5.38
N TRP A 184 -3.09 -0.04 5.15
CA TRP A 184 -3.38 -1.11 6.12
C TRP A 184 -3.26 -2.47 5.43
N THR A 185 -2.58 -3.41 6.06
CA THR A 185 -2.30 -4.71 5.46
C THR A 185 -3.15 -5.81 6.09
N LEU A 186 -3.94 -6.46 5.28
CA LEU A 186 -4.60 -7.71 5.63
C LEU A 186 -3.68 -8.88 5.30
N LYS A 187 -3.40 -9.73 6.27
CA LYS A 187 -2.75 -11.02 6.09
C LYS A 187 -3.82 -12.09 5.97
N ILE A 188 -3.83 -12.81 4.87
CA ILE A 188 -4.80 -13.85 4.54
C ILE A 188 -4.02 -15.17 4.39
N THR A 189 -4.30 -16.13 5.26
CA THR A 189 -3.63 -17.44 5.24
C THR A 189 -4.53 -18.50 4.61
N ASN A 190 -3.95 -19.56 4.07
CA ASN A 190 -4.66 -20.71 3.51
C ASN A 190 -5.71 -20.32 2.44
N ILE A 191 -5.26 -19.60 1.42
CA ILE A 191 -6.04 -19.32 0.20
C ILE A 191 -5.84 -20.42 -0.85
N GLN A 192 -6.78 -20.50 -1.81
CA GLN A 192 -6.67 -21.34 -3.02
C GLN A 192 -5.89 -20.63 -4.13
#